data_f33079da66a5be2f573950e728f7d683
#
_entry.id   f33079da66a5be2f573950e728f7d683
#
_cell.length_a   1.000
_cell.length_b   1.000
_cell.length_c   1.000
_cell.angle_alpha   90.00
_cell.angle_beta   90.00
_cell.angle_gamma   90.00
#
_symmetry.space_group_name_H-M   'P 1'
#
loop_
_entity.id
_entity.type
_entity.pdbx_description
1 polymer ?
#
loop_
_entity_poly.entity_id
_entity_poly.type
_entity_poly.pdbx_seq_one_letter_code
_entity_poly.pdbx_strand_id
1 'polypeptide(L)'
;MLFLTISQQKALPLQSFFEFINLLIEYMTKAEIVAEISAKTGLEKQVVLTVVESMMDTIKTSMINGNEVFLRGFGSFIIKHRAEKTARNISKNTTIIIPEHNIPAFKPAKEFMEKVK
;
A
#
# COMPACT_ATOMS: atom_id res chain seq x y z
N MET A 1 -14.42 18.43 12.95
CA MET A 1 -15.36 17.67 13.65
C MET A 1 -16.14 16.79 12.74
N LEU A 2 -16.26 15.65 13.15
CA LEU A 2 -16.75 14.59 12.34
C LEU A 2 -18.22 14.42 12.32
N PHE A 3 -18.96 15.38 12.83
CA PHE A 3 -20.36 15.20 12.87
C PHE A 3 -21.00 15.59 11.59
N LEU A 4 -21.13 14.63 10.76
CA LEU A 4 -22.09 14.72 9.72
C LEU A 4 -23.44 14.44 10.34
N THR A 5 -24.43 15.25 10.05
CA THR A 5 -25.77 14.94 10.47
C THR A 5 -26.24 13.67 9.78
N ILE A 6 -27.20 13.01 10.37
CA ILE A 6 -27.75 11.78 9.78
C ILE A 6 -28.28 12.05 8.36
N SER A 7 -28.88 13.20 8.14
CA SER A 7 -29.38 13.55 6.82
C SER A 7 -28.25 13.71 5.79
N GLN A 8 -27.12 14.26 6.21
CA GLN A 8 -25.95 14.37 5.34
C GLN A 8 -25.39 13.00 5.03
N GLN A 9 -25.35 12.12 6.01
CA GLN A 9 -24.87 10.76 5.79
C GLN A 9 -25.75 10.00 4.81
N LYS A 10 -27.05 10.17 4.89
CA LYS A 10 -27.97 9.55 3.97
C LYS A 10 -27.79 10.02 2.53
N ALA A 11 -27.33 11.25 2.38
CA ALA A 11 -27.10 11.83 1.05
C ALA A 11 -25.74 11.49 0.46
N LEU A 12 -24.85 10.87 1.24
CA LEU A 12 -23.51 10.54 0.78
C LEU A 12 -23.52 9.41 -0.23
N PRO A 13 -22.71 9.53 -1.29
CA PRO A 13 -22.54 8.42 -2.21
C PRO A 13 -21.80 7.27 -1.55
N LEU A 14 -21.89 6.10 -2.13
CA LEU A 14 -21.26 4.90 -1.59
C LEU A 14 -19.78 5.07 -1.32
N GLN A 15 -19.08 5.76 -2.18
CA GLN A 15 -17.66 6.01 -2.02
C GLN A 15 -17.37 6.84 -0.78
N SER A 16 -18.16 7.87 -0.52
CA SER A 16 -18.00 8.68 0.70
C SER A 16 -18.32 7.89 1.96
N PHE A 17 -19.28 6.99 1.87
CA PHE A 17 -19.57 6.07 2.96
C PHE A 17 -18.39 5.16 3.25
N PHE A 18 -17.74 4.65 2.21
CA PHE A 18 -16.55 3.83 2.33
C PHE A 18 -15.42 4.60 2.99
N GLU A 19 -15.23 5.85 2.62
CA GLU A 19 -14.24 6.71 3.25
C GLU A 19 -14.55 6.96 4.71
N PHE A 20 -15.83 7.11 5.06
CA PHE A 20 -16.23 7.27 6.45
C PHE A 20 -15.91 6.02 7.26
N ILE A 21 -16.16 4.84 6.71
CA ILE A 21 -15.80 3.58 7.36
C ILE A 21 -14.28 3.50 7.56
N ASN A 22 -13.50 3.95 6.60
CA ASN A 22 -12.05 3.96 6.72
C ASN A 22 -11.55 4.86 7.84
N LEU A 23 -12.29 5.91 8.15
CA LEU A 23 -11.96 6.76 9.30
C LEU A 23 -12.16 6.04 10.65
N LEU A 24 -13.04 5.06 10.67
CA LEU A 24 -13.30 4.27 11.89
C LEU A 24 -12.29 3.14 12.03
N ILE A 25 -11.63 2.75 10.96
CA ILE A 25 -10.59 1.73 10.96
C ILE A 25 -9.25 2.43 11.06
N GLU A 26 -8.54 2.20 12.13
CA GLU A 26 -7.23 2.83 12.29
C GLU A 26 -6.20 2.16 11.42
N TYR A 27 -5.76 2.84 10.38
CA TYR A 27 -4.59 2.45 9.63
C TYR A 27 -3.87 3.70 9.16
N MET A 28 -2.59 3.51 8.89
CA MET A 28 -1.70 4.62 8.60
C MET A 28 -1.64 4.92 7.11
N THR A 29 -1.79 6.18 6.76
CA THR A 29 -1.64 6.63 5.38
C THR A 29 -0.27 7.27 5.18
N LYS A 30 0.08 7.54 3.93
CA LYS A 30 1.32 8.25 3.63
C LYS A 30 1.39 9.59 4.36
N ALA A 31 0.28 10.32 4.39
CA ALA A 31 0.24 11.61 5.06
C ALA A 31 0.52 11.48 6.56
N GLU A 32 -0.01 10.45 7.19
CA GLU A 32 0.22 10.23 8.61
C GLU A 32 1.66 9.80 8.89
N ILE A 33 2.25 9.01 8.01
CA ILE A 33 3.65 8.64 8.13
C ILE A 33 4.52 9.88 8.05
N VAL A 34 4.26 10.74 7.10
CA VAL A 34 4.99 12.00 6.93
C VAL A 34 4.87 12.88 8.18
N ALA A 35 3.66 13.01 8.71
CA ALA A 35 3.42 13.81 9.90
C ALA A 35 4.17 13.25 11.11
N GLU A 36 4.17 11.95 11.28
CA GLU A 36 4.84 11.31 12.40
C GLU A 36 6.36 11.45 12.30
N ILE A 37 6.92 11.27 11.12
CA ILE A 37 8.35 11.44 10.90
C ILE A 37 8.75 12.90 11.13
N SER A 38 7.94 13.83 10.66
CA SER A 38 8.19 15.26 10.88
C SER A 38 8.26 15.57 12.38
N ALA A 39 7.32 15.03 13.14
CA ALA A 39 7.28 15.22 14.58
C ALA A 39 8.50 14.62 15.28
N LYS A 40 8.95 13.46 14.86
CA LYS A 40 10.10 12.78 15.47
C LYS A 40 11.44 13.44 15.15
N THR A 41 11.58 13.94 13.93
CA THR A 41 12.87 14.41 13.44
C THR A 41 13.03 15.92 13.49
N GLY A 42 11.93 16.65 13.61
CA GLY A 42 11.95 18.10 13.54
C GLY A 42 12.08 18.65 12.14
N LEU A 43 12.05 17.79 11.12
CA LEU A 43 12.09 18.22 9.73
C LEU A 43 10.73 18.70 9.27
N GLU A 44 10.71 19.62 8.32
CA GLU A 44 9.45 20.12 7.76
C GLU A 44 8.72 18.99 7.02
N LYS A 45 7.40 19.02 7.09
CA LYS A 45 6.58 18.00 6.43
C LYS A 45 6.84 17.91 4.93
N GLN A 46 7.07 19.06 4.28
CA GLN A 46 7.35 19.07 2.85
C GLN A 46 8.64 18.35 2.51
N VAL A 47 9.67 18.53 3.34
CA VAL A 47 10.95 17.83 3.17
C VAL A 47 10.76 16.33 3.37
N VAL A 48 10.05 15.95 4.42
CA VAL A 48 9.79 14.55 4.73
C VAL A 48 8.99 13.91 3.60
N LEU A 49 7.98 14.59 3.10
CA LEU A 49 7.16 14.08 2.01
C LEU A 49 8.01 13.81 0.77
N THR A 50 8.89 14.75 0.43
CA THR A 50 9.79 14.60 -0.71
C THR A 50 10.67 13.35 -0.55
N VAL A 51 11.23 13.15 0.64
CA VAL A 51 12.10 12.00 0.90
C VAL A 51 11.30 10.69 0.83
N VAL A 52 10.13 10.66 1.42
CA VAL A 52 9.28 9.45 1.43
C VAL A 52 8.86 9.09 0.01
N GLU A 53 8.44 10.07 -0.77
CA GLU A 53 8.05 9.81 -2.16
C GLU A 53 9.24 9.37 -3.02
N SER A 54 10.40 9.99 -2.81
CA SER A 54 11.62 9.60 -3.52
C SER A 54 12.06 8.18 -3.16
N MET A 55 11.90 7.79 -1.91
CA MET A 55 12.20 6.43 -1.47
C MET A 55 11.31 5.43 -2.21
N MET A 56 10.01 5.69 -2.25
CA MET A 56 9.09 4.79 -2.93
C MET A 56 9.39 4.70 -4.44
N ASP A 57 9.70 5.83 -5.07
CA ASP A 57 10.04 5.84 -6.48
C ASP A 57 11.34 5.10 -6.76
N THR A 58 12.32 5.25 -5.89
CA THR A 58 13.59 4.55 -6.03
C THR A 58 13.40 3.04 -5.92
N ILE A 59 12.59 2.61 -4.98
CA ILE A 59 12.29 1.19 -4.82
C ILE A 59 11.55 0.66 -6.05
N LYS A 60 10.55 1.39 -6.54
CA LYS A 60 9.80 0.99 -7.74
C LYS A 60 10.72 0.86 -8.95
N THR A 61 11.57 1.86 -9.16
CA THR A 61 12.48 1.87 -10.32
C THR A 61 13.45 0.70 -10.25
N SER A 62 13.99 0.43 -9.07
CA SER A 62 14.90 -0.70 -8.89
C SER A 62 14.23 -2.01 -9.26
N MET A 63 13.01 -2.20 -8.80
CA MET A 63 12.26 -3.43 -9.06
C MET A 63 11.84 -3.56 -10.52
N ILE A 64 11.49 -2.45 -11.16
CA ILE A 64 11.17 -2.44 -12.59
C ILE A 64 12.38 -2.90 -13.40
N ASN A 65 13.58 -2.54 -12.96
CA ASN A 65 14.82 -2.95 -13.62
C ASN A 65 15.28 -4.36 -13.23
N GLY A 66 14.48 -5.08 -12.46
CA GLY A 66 14.76 -6.46 -12.08
C GLY A 66 15.63 -6.61 -10.84
N ASN A 67 15.87 -5.54 -10.12
CA ASN A 67 16.69 -5.56 -8.90
C ASN A 67 15.82 -5.54 -7.67
N GLU A 68 16.03 -6.50 -6.78
CA GLU A 68 15.32 -6.55 -5.51
C GLU A 68 15.96 -5.58 -4.53
N VAL A 69 15.17 -5.11 -3.56
CA VAL A 69 15.63 -4.15 -2.57
C VAL A 69 15.57 -4.78 -1.18
N PHE A 70 16.69 -4.75 -0.48
CA PHE A 70 16.79 -5.31 0.87
C PHE A 70 16.99 -4.18 1.87
N LEU A 71 16.08 -4.08 2.83
CA LEU A 71 16.16 -3.11 3.91
C LEU A 71 16.36 -3.87 5.21
N ARG A 72 17.58 -3.81 5.71
CA ARG A 72 17.98 -4.57 6.88
C ARG A 72 17.08 -4.25 8.09
N GLY A 73 16.57 -5.28 8.73
CA GLY A 73 15.71 -5.13 9.90
C GLY A 73 14.25 -4.86 9.58
N PHE A 74 13.95 -4.47 8.35
CA PHE A 74 12.58 -4.19 7.92
C PHE A 74 12.03 -5.29 7.03
N GLY A 75 12.70 -5.55 5.93
CA GLY A 75 12.25 -6.57 5.00
C GLY A 75 12.87 -6.41 3.63
N SER A 76 12.32 -7.14 2.68
CA SER A 76 12.83 -7.15 1.31
C SER A 76 11.67 -6.94 0.34
N PHE A 77 11.90 -6.11 -0.65
CA PHE A 77 10.98 -5.99 -1.78
C PHE A 77 11.50 -6.91 -2.86
N ILE A 78 10.77 -8.00 -3.10
CA ILE A 78 11.20 -9.06 -3.99
C ILE A 78 10.30 -9.14 -5.20
N ILE A 79 10.80 -9.82 -6.22
CA ILE A 79 10.04 -10.03 -7.45
C ILE A 79 9.64 -11.50 -7.48
N LYS A 80 8.34 -11.74 -7.54
CA LYS A 80 7.81 -13.10 -7.64
C LYS A 80 7.33 -13.36 -9.04
N HIS A 81 7.71 -14.51 -9.56
CA HIS A 81 7.22 -14.95 -10.85
C HIS A 81 5.90 -15.69 -10.66
N ARG A 82 4.90 -15.28 -11.43
CA ARG A 82 3.62 -15.96 -11.47
C ARG A 82 3.51 -16.72 -12.77
N ALA A 83 3.34 -18.03 -12.68
CA ALA A 83 3.19 -18.87 -13.84
C ALA A 83 1.88 -18.59 -14.56
N GLU A 84 1.82 -18.96 -15.83
CA GLU A 84 0.60 -18.88 -16.61
C GLU A 84 -0.51 -19.63 -15.88
N LYS A 85 -1.67 -19.03 -15.86
CA LYS A 85 -2.81 -19.55 -15.13
C LYS A 85 -4.06 -19.47 -15.97
N THR A 86 -4.88 -20.50 -15.88
CA THR A 86 -6.19 -20.49 -16.53
C THR A 86 -7.23 -20.09 -15.50
N ALA A 87 -8.00 -19.06 -15.83
CA ALA A 87 -9.09 -18.60 -15.00
C ALA A 87 -10.39 -18.67 -15.77
N ARG A 88 -11.47 -18.93 -15.06
CA ARG A 88 -12.79 -19.02 -15.68
C ARG A 88 -13.56 -17.74 -15.36
N ASN A 89 -14.09 -17.14 -16.42
CA ASN A 89 -14.97 -15.99 -16.25
C ASN A 89 -16.40 -16.51 -16.07
N ILE A 90 -16.89 -16.46 -14.86
CA ILE A 90 -18.19 -17.02 -14.49
C ILE A 90 -19.33 -16.28 -15.22
N SER A 91 -19.23 -14.97 -15.36
CA SER A 91 -20.31 -14.21 -15.98
C SER A 91 -20.44 -14.45 -17.47
N LYS A 92 -19.35 -14.72 -18.16
CA LYS A 92 -19.37 -15.01 -19.61
C LYS A 92 -19.23 -16.49 -19.93
N ASN A 93 -18.99 -17.30 -18.90
CA ASN A 93 -18.78 -18.73 -19.05
C ASN A 93 -17.67 -19.08 -20.05
N THR A 94 -16.62 -18.25 -20.07
CA THR A 94 -15.46 -18.43 -20.93
C THR A 94 -14.22 -18.66 -20.11
N THR A 95 -13.22 -19.26 -20.75
CA THR A 95 -11.91 -19.48 -20.11
C THR A 95 -10.98 -18.35 -20.51
N ILE A 96 -10.30 -17.76 -19.52
CA ILE A 96 -9.33 -16.70 -19.72
C ILE A 96 -7.97 -17.23 -19.35
N ILE A 97 -6.99 -17.00 -20.21
CA ILE A 97 -5.61 -17.35 -19.94
C ILE A 97 -4.90 -16.12 -19.41
N ILE A 98 -4.37 -16.21 -18.19
CA ILE A 98 -3.57 -15.16 -17.60
C ILE A 98 -2.12 -15.55 -17.87
N PRO A 99 -1.38 -14.77 -18.72
CA PRO A 99 -0.01 -15.13 -19.05
C PRO A 99 0.90 -15.03 -17.84
N GLU A 100 2.05 -15.69 -17.93
CA GLU A 100 3.05 -15.58 -16.88
C GLU A 100 3.54 -14.14 -16.76
N HIS A 101 3.81 -13.72 -15.55
CA HIS A 101 4.25 -12.35 -15.29
C HIS A 101 4.97 -12.27 -13.95
N ASN A 102 5.67 -11.19 -13.75
CA ASN A 102 6.34 -10.92 -12.49
C ASN A 102 5.52 -9.92 -11.68
N ILE A 103 5.47 -10.10 -10.39
CA ILE A 103 4.79 -9.16 -9.48
C ILE A 103 5.74 -8.74 -8.38
N PRO A 104 5.61 -7.50 -7.90
CA PRO A 104 6.33 -7.10 -6.71
C PRO A 104 5.70 -7.71 -5.46
N ALA A 105 6.53 -8.03 -4.47
CA ALA A 105 6.06 -8.55 -3.21
C ALA A 105 6.96 -8.05 -2.09
N PHE A 106 6.43 -8.01 -0.89
CA PHE A 106 7.18 -7.62 0.29
C PHE A 106 7.34 -8.83 1.19
N LYS A 107 8.59 -9.13 1.55
CA LYS A 107 8.90 -10.20 2.50
C LYS A 107 9.45 -9.55 3.77
N PRO A 108 8.71 -9.58 4.88
CA PRO A 108 9.18 -8.93 6.10
C PRO A 108 10.41 -9.62 6.67
N ALA A 109 11.26 -8.86 7.34
CA ALA A 109 12.39 -9.39 8.04
C ALA A 109 11.93 -10.22 9.24
N LYS A 110 12.75 -11.20 9.63
CA LYS A 110 12.43 -12.05 10.76
C LYS A 110 12.17 -11.24 12.03
N GLU A 111 12.98 -10.25 12.28
CA GLU A 111 12.83 -9.37 13.44
C GLU A 111 11.49 -8.63 13.41
N PHE A 112 11.09 -8.18 12.23
CA PHE A 112 9.83 -7.50 12.05
C PHE A 112 8.65 -8.44 12.33
N MET A 113 8.70 -9.65 11.80
CA MET A 113 7.66 -10.64 12.02
C MET A 113 7.50 -10.98 13.50
N GLU A 114 8.61 -11.12 14.21
CA GLU A 114 8.58 -11.45 15.63
C GLU A 114 7.91 -10.34 16.46
N LYS A 115 8.11 -9.09 16.09
CA LYS A 115 7.52 -7.97 16.81
C LYS A 115 6.04 -7.75 16.55
N VAL A 116 5.54 -8.26 15.43
CA VAL A 116 4.12 -8.10 15.08
C VAL A 116 3.25 -9.17 15.71
N LYS A 117 3.80 -10.32 16.03
CA LYS A 117 3.08 -11.43 16.62
C LYS A 117 2.38 -11.09 17.93
#